data_1b93e9ccda4da04025322e00e02060af
#
_entry.id   1b93e9ccda4da04025322e00e02060af
#
_cell.length_a   1.000
_cell.length_b   1.000
_cell.length_c   1.000
_cell.angle_alpha   90.00
_cell.angle_beta   90.00
_cell.angle_gamma   90.00
#
_symmetry.space_group_name_H-M   'P 1'
#
loop_
_entity.id
_entity.type
_entity.pdbx_description
1 polymer ?
#
loop_
_entity_poly.entity_id
_entity_poly.type
_entity_poly.pdbx_seq_one_letter_code
_entity_poly.pdbx_strand_id
1 'polypeptide(L)'
;SRDKVDKKLLAETKENAYNKLADEIIGQYDIISRGDYFYKFNGVYYKAMDPIELEKMIHFEYNKNITKAGRAEVMEFIKVKTQVSPDEFDKDWHKIACKNGILNLVTGEVEIANKTEINTIYIPWEYNPDPVYSPRIDEFMKQITGGDIIKMEFLYQIAGYCLLKKNLFQKFF
;
A
#
# COMPACT_ATOMS: atom_id res chain seq x y z
N SER A 1 43.95 24.83 -3.88
CA SER A 1 42.69 25.61 -3.83
C SER A 1 41.74 25.26 -4.99
N ARG A 2 42.21 25.19 -6.25
CA ARG A 2 41.44 24.84 -7.44
C ARG A 2 40.85 23.40 -7.35
N ASP A 3 41.67 22.43 -6.97
CA ASP A 3 41.21 21.01 -6.83
C ASP A 3 40.05 20.80 -5.84
N LYS A 4 39.95 21.65 -4.80
CA LYS A 4 38.84 21.59 -3.85
C LYS A 4 37.54 22.16 -4.44
N VAL A 5 37.64 23.19 -5.26
CA VAL A 5 36.50 23.82 -5.94
C VAL A 5 35.96 22.88 -7.02
N ASP A 6 36.84 22.27 -7.82
CA ASP A 6 36.48 21.35 -8.88
C ASP A 6 35.81 20.07 -8.32
N LYS A 7 36.31 19.53 -7.20
CA LYS A 7 35.70 18.40 -6.50
C LYS A 7 34.32 18.73 -5.94
N LYS A 8 34.14 19.94 -5.40
CA LYS A 8 32.86 20.40 -4.87
C LYS A 8 31.85 20.57 -5.99
N LEU A 9 32.24 21.17 -7.11
CA LEU A 9 31.37 21.35 -8.28
C LEU A 9 30.94 20.03 -8.91
N LEU A 10 31.83 19.03 -8.99
CA LEU A 10 31.55 17.68 -9.45
C LEU A 10 30.58 16.94 -8.52
N ALA A 11 30.71 17.13 -7.21
CA ALA A 11 29.80 16.54 -6.23
C ALA A 11 28.39 17.13 -6.35
N GLU A 12 28.26 18.45 -6.43
CA GLU A 12 26.97 19.16 -6.63
C GLU A 12 26.30 18.76 -7.94
N THR A 13 27.06 18.53 -9.00
CA THR A 13 26.51 18.09 -10.30
C THR A 13 25.95 16.67 -10.22
N LYS A 14 26.62 15.76 -9.50
CA LYS A 14 26.15 14.39 -9.29
C LYS A 14 24.90 14.34 -8.42
N GLU A 15 24.88 15.09 -7.33
CA GLU A 15 23.74 15.21 -6.43
C GLU A 15 22.51 15.72 -7.17
N ASN A 16 22.65 16.72 -8.02
CA ASN A 16 21.57 17.23 -8.87
C ASN A 16 21.06 16.16 -9.86
N ALA A 17 21.95 15.33 -10.43
CA ALA A 17 21.57 14.26 -11.33
C ALA A 17 20.78 13.16 -10.60
N TYR A 18 21.20 12.77 -9.39
CA TYR A 18 20.49 11.77 -8.59
C TYR A 18 19.14 12.28 -8.08
N ASN A 19 19.08 13.56 -7.75
CA ASN A 19 17.84 14.21 -7.35
C ASN A 19 16.81 14.24 -8.49
N LYS A 20 17.23 14.56 -9.73
CA LYS A 20 16.39 14.49 -10.93
C LYS A 20 15.93 13.06 -11.22
N LEU A 21 16.84 12.08 -11.10
CA LEU A 21 16.50 10.67 -11.29
C LEU A 21 15.43 10.21 -10.27
N ALA A 22 15.54 10.67 -9.03
CA ALA A 22 14.52 10.41 -8.02
C ALA A 22 13.15 11.00 -8.42
N ASP A 23 13.11 12.22 -8.93
CA ASP A 23 11.87 12.87 -9.40
C ASP A 23 11.23 12.13 -10.57
N GLU A 24 12.03 11.65 -11.52
CA GLU A 24 11.55 10.84 -12.65
C GLU A 24 10.91 9.53 -12.18
N ILE A 25 11.55 8.83 -11.23
CA ILE A 25 11.04 7.58 -10.68
C ILE A 25 9.73 7.83 -9.91
N ILE A 26 9.69 8.85 -9.07
CA ILE A 26 8.50 9.22 -8.31
C ILE A 26 7.33 9.53 -9.25
N GLY A 27 7.57 10.33 -10.29
CA GLY A 27 6.55 10.72 -11.26
C GLY A 27 6.00 9.56 -12.09
N GLN A 28 6.83 8.55 -12.36
CA GLN A 28 6.43 7.41 -13.19
C GLN A 28 5.70 6.32 -12.41
N TYR A 29 6.03 6.10 -11.12
CA TYR A 29 5.59 4.91 -10.40
C TYR A 29 4.68 5.17 -9.20
N ASP A 30 4.26 6.41 -8.94
CA ASP A 30 3.42 6.74 -7.78
C ASP A 30 3.91 6.07 -6.49
N ILE A 31 5.18 6.30 -6.16
CA ILE A 31 5.84 5.74 -4.97
C ILE A 31 5.61 6.66 -3.78
N ILE A 32 5.29 6.07 -2.63
CA ILE A 32 5.29 6.72 -1.32
C ILE A 32 6.18 5.95 -0.36
N SER A 33 6.61 6.59 0.71
CA SER A 33 7.42 5.97 1.76
C SER A 33 6.84 6.19 3.15
N ARG A 34 7.11 5.23 4.04
CA ARG A 34 6.80 5.30 5.47
C ARG A 34 8.00 4.75 6.24
N GLY A 35 8.77 5.63 6.88
CA GLY A 35 10.07 5.24 7.44
C GLY A 35 10.98 4.68 6.36
N ASP A 36 11.46 3.46 6.54
CA ASP A 36 12.35 2.76 5.59
C ASP A 36 11.60 1.89 4.58
N TYR A 37 10.26 1.89 4.60
CA TYR A 37 9.44 1.09 3.71
C TYR A 37 8.92 1.93 2.55
N PHE A 38 8.96 1.34 1.35
CA PHE A 38 8.41 1.91 0.14
C PHE A 38 7.12 1.21 -0.26
N TYR A 39 6.20 1.97 -0.85
CA TYR A 39 4.94 1.46 -1.37
C TYR A 39 4.71 2.04 -2.76
N LYS A 40 4.18 1.22 -3.65
CA LYS A 40 3.86 1.60 -5.03
C LYS A 40 2.37 1.42 -5.27
N PHE A 41 1.74 2.42 -5.85
CA PHE A 41 0.35 2.32 -6.28
C PHE A 41 0.25 1.41 -7.51
N ASN A 42 -0.61 0.40 -7.46
CA ASN A 42 -0.79 -0.56 -8.55
C ASN A 42 -2.09 -0.34 -9.35
N GLY A 43 -2.75 0.80 -9.18
CA GLY A 43 -4.04 1.13 -9.78
C GLY A 43 -5.23 0.90 -8.84
N VAL A 44 -5.06 0.15 -7.75
CA VAL A 44 -6.11 -0.14 -6.77
C VAL A 44 -5.69 0.19 -5.34
N TYR A 45 -4.49 -0.23 -4.94
CA TYR A 45 -3.97 -0.02 -3.59
C TYR A 45 -2.45 0.18 -3.61
N TYR A 46 -1.90 0.62 -2.48
CA TYR A 46 -0.46 0.74 -2.29
C TYR A 46 0.14 -0.57 -1.81
N LYS A 47 0.83 -1.26 -2.70
CA LYS A 47 1.55 -2.49 -2.39
C LYS A 47 2.93 -2.18 -1.83
N ALA A 48 3.29 -2.84 -0.73
CA ALA A 48 4.65 -2.77 -0.19
C ALA A 48 5.65 -3.25 -1.25
N MET A 49 6.73 -2.51 -1.42
CA MET A 49 7.83 -2.78 -2.35
C MET A 49 9.06 -3.19 -1.55
N ASP A 50 9.73 -4.26 -1.98
CA ASP A 50 11.04 -4.61 -1.45
C ASP A 50 12.05 -3.51 -1.85
N PRO A 51 12.86 -2.97 -0.92
CA PRO A 51 13.93 -2.02 -1.25
C PRO A 51 14.86 -2.50 -2.38
N ILE A 52 15.09 -3.83 -2.46
CA ILE A 52 15.86 -4.44 -3.56
C ILE A 52 15.17 -4.26 -4.92
N GLU A 53 13.85 -4.28 -4.96
CA GLU A 53 13.09 -4.03 -6.20
C GLU A 53 13.32 -2.60 -6.68
N LEU A 54 13.24 -1.62 -5.77
CA LEU A 54 13.52 -0.22 -6.09
C LEU A 54 14.99 -0.03 -6.52
N GLU A 55 15.95 -0.67 -5.84
CA GLU A 55 17.36 -0.64 -6.21
C GLU A 55 17.60 -1.19 -7.63
N LYS A 56 16.93 -2.30 -7.98
CA LYS A 56 16.97 -2.88 -9.33
C LYS A 56 16.39 -1.93 -10.38
N MET A 57 15.25 -1.28 -10.08
CA MET A 57 14.66 -0.30 -10.99
C MET A 57 15.64 0.83 -11.28
N ILE A 58 16.27 1.40 -10.26
CA ILE A 58 17.27 2.45 -10.42
C ILE A 58 18.43 1.98 -11.28
N HIS A 59 18.91 0.76 -11.05
CA HIS A 59 20.09 0.23 -11.74
C HIS A 59 19.80 -0.15 -13.20
N PHE A 60 18.72 -0.87 -13.48
CA PHE A 60 18.47 -1.47 -14.80
C PHE A 60 17.63 -0.58 -15.72
N GLU A 61 16.64 0.11 -15.17
CA GLU A 61 15.73 0.89 -16.01
C GLU A 61 16.26 2.30 -16.30
N TYR A 62 16.93 2.91 -15.30
CA TYR A 62 17.32 4.31 -15.41
C TYR A 62 18.82 4.53 -15.67
N ASN A 63 19.70 3.83 -14.98
CA ASN A 63 21.13 4.03 -15.14
C ASN A 63 21.97 2.81 -14.76
N LYS A 64 22.35 2.01 -15.75
CA LYS A 64 23.19 0.82 -15.57
C LYS A 64 24.60 1.12 -15.02
N ASN A 65 25.08 2.34 -15.13
CA ASN A 65 26.42 2.75 -14.68
C ASN A 65 26.39 3.37 -13.28
N ILE A 66 25.23 3.46 -12.62
CA ILE A 66 25.13 4.02 -11.28
C ILE A 66 25.82 3.13 -10.26
N THR A 67 26.66 3.72 -9.42
CA THR A 67 27.35 3.00 -8.35
C THR A 67 26.40 2.57 -7.24
N LYS A 68 26.82 1.63 -6.38
CA LYS A 68 26.05 1.25 -5.20
C LYS A 68 25.72 2.45 -4.31
N ALA A 69 26.71 3.31 -4.06
CA ALA A 69 26.52 4.53 -3.27
C ALA A 69 25.50 5.48 -3.94
N GLY A 70 25.60 5.66 -5.27
CA GLY A 70 24.64 6.48 -6.01
C GLY A 70 23.23 5.94 -5.96
N ARG A 71 23.02 4.60 -6.05
CA ARG A 71 21.69 4.01 -5.87
C ARG A 71 21.12 4.30 -4.49
N ALA A 72 21.93 4.13 -3.44
CA ALA A 72 21.51 4.43 -2.09
C ALA A 72 21.12 5.91 -1.90
N GLU A 73 21.83 6.82 -2.55
CA GLU A 73 21.54 8.25 -2.53
C GLU A 73 20.23 8.58 -3.25
N VAL A 74 19.97 7.99 -4.43
CA VAL A 74 18.68 8.11 -5.13
C VAL A 74 17.55 7.58 -4.28
N MET A 75 17.72 6.42 -3.64
CA MET A 75 16.71 5.85 -2.73
C MET A 75 16.43 6.77 -1.54
N GLU A 76 17.44 7.41 -0.97
CA GLU A 76 17.26 8.37 0.12
C GLU A 76 16.50 9.62 -0.37
N PHE A 77 16.78 10.14 -1.56
CA PHE A 77 15.98 11.22 -2.15
C PHE A 77 14.53 10.83 -2.34
N ILE A 78 14.26 9.62 -2.89
CA ILE A 78 12.89 9.11 -3.04
C ILE A 78 12.20 9.04 -1.67
N LYS A 79 12.86 8.45 -0.68
CA LYS A 79 12.35 8.30 0.68
C LYS A 79 11.96 9.65 1.29
N VAL A 80 12.87 10.63 1.27
CA VAL A 80 12.63 11.95 1.86
C VAL A 80 11.48 12.70 1.14
N LYS A 81 11.45 12.64 -0.19
CA LYS A 81 10.46 13.36 -1.00
C LYS A 81 9.06 12.76 -0.92
N THR A 82 8.95 11.47 -0.66
CA THR A 82 7.68 10.72 -0.70
C THR A 82 7.20 10.29 0.68
N GLN A 83 7.86 10.77 1.74
CA GLN A 83 7.50 10.44 3.13
C GLN A 83 6.07 10.87 3.44
N VAL A 84 5.26 9.92 3.88
CA VAL A 84 3.88 10.12 4.31
C VAL A 84 3.73 9.80 5.80
N SER A 85 2.91 10.59 6.50
CA SER A 85 2.60 10.34 7.91
C SER A 85 1.95 8.96 8.09
N PRO A 86 2.31 8.20 9.15
CA PRO A 86 1.67 6.93 9.47
C PRO A 86 0.14 7.00 9.56
N ASP A 87 -0.40 8.15 9.98
CA ASP A 87 -1.84 8.35 10.18
C ASP A 87 -2.63 8.44 8.87
N GLU A 88 -1.96 8.71 7.76
CA GLU A 88 -2.58 8.73 6.44
C GLU A 88 -2.76 7.32 5.84
N PHE A 89 -2.01 6.32 6.35
CA PHE A 89 -2.14 4.94 5.91
C PHE A 89 -3.40 4.31 6.47
N ASP A 90 -4.23 3.75 5.58
CA ASP A 90 -5.48 3.07 5.93
C ASP A 90 -6.38 3.91 6.85
N LYS A 91 -6.39 5.23 6.62
CA LYS A 91 -7.10 6.23 7.43
C LYS A 91 -8.59 5.93 7.52
N ASP A 92 -9.18 5.58 6.39
CA ASP A 92 -10.59 5.24 6.29
C ASP A 92 -10.82 3.78 6.68
N TRP A 93 -11.17 3.57 7.94
CA TRP A 93 -11.34 2.25 8.53
C TRP A 93 -12.41 1.38 7.85
N HIS A 94 -13.37 2.01 7.17
CA HIS A 94 -14.49 1.37 6.47
C HIS A 94 -14.24 1.12 4.98
N LYS A 95 -13.08 1.47 4.45
CA LYS A 95 -12.73 1.26 3.03
C LYS A 95 -11.68 0.17 2.89
N ILE A 96 -11.95 -0.83 2.05
CA ILE A 96 -11.05 -1.96 1.79
C ILE A 96 -10.79 -2.07 0.30
N ALA A 97 -9.54 -2.23 -0.09
CA ALA A 97 -9.21 -2.51 -1.47
C ALA A 97 -9.57 -3.96 -1.84
N CYS A 98 -10.36 -4.11 -2.90
CA CYS A 98 -10.74 -5.37 -3.52
C CYS A 98 -10.21 -5.41 -4.96
N LYS A 99 -10.33 -6.54 -5.63
CA LYS A 99 -9.83 -6.69 -7.00
C LYS A 99 -10.51 -5.74 -8.00
N ASN A 100 -11.76 -5.40 -7.78
CA ASN A 100 -12.56 -4.53 -8.65
C ASN A 100 -12.70 -3.08 -8.15
N GLY A 101 -11.96 -2.67 -7.10
CA GLY A 101 -11.99 -1.29 -6.60
C GLY A 101 -11.89 -1.19 -5.08
N ILE A 102 -12.38 -0.11 -4.53
CA ILE A 102 -12.41 0.14 -3.09
C ILE A 102 -13.83 -0.10 -2.57
N LEU A 103 -14.00 -1.15 -1.79
CA LEU A 103 -15.27 -1.45 -1.13
C LEU A 103 -15.46 -0.53 0.07
N ASN A 104 -16.56 0.20 0.07
CA ASN A 104 -17.03 0.94 1.23
C ASN A 104 -17.95 0.04 2.06
N LEU A 105 -17.50 -0.37 3.24
CA LEU A 105 -18.22 -1.29 4.13
C LEU A 105 -19.52 -0.70 4.72
N VAL A 106 -19.68 0.62 4.68
CA VAL A 106 -20.87 1.30 5.19
C VAL A 106 -21.96 1.34 4.14
N THR A 107 -21.61 1.65 2.88
CA THR A 107 -22.60 1.75 1.80
C THR A 107 -22.77 0.45 1.03
N GLY A 108 -21.81 -0.47 1.10
CA GLY A 108 -21.78 -1.68 0.28
C GLY A 108 -21.42 -1.42 -1.19
N GLU A 109 -20.98 -0.23 -1.53
CA GLU A 109 -20.63 0.15 -2.90
C GLU A 109 -19.14 0.01 -3.17
N VAL A 110 -18.80 -0.25 -4.44
CA VAL A 110 -17.40 -0.27 -4.90
C VAL A 110 -17.08 1.06 -5.59
N GLU A 111 -16.13 1.76 -5.03
CA GLU A 111 -15.63 3.04 -5.53
C GLU A 111 -14.40 2.81 -6.44
N ILE A 112 -14.17 3.74 -7.37
CA ILE A 112 -12.93 3.73 -8.15
C ILE A 112 -11.77 4.09 -7.23
N ALA A 113 -10.71 3.29 -7.29
CA ALA A 113 -9.52 3.54 -6.49
C ALA A 113 -8.86 4.89 -6.85
N ASN A 114 -8.46 5.62 -5.82
CA ASN A 114 -7.78 6.90 -5.97
C ASN A 114 -6.45 6.87 -5.22
N LYS A 115 -5.35 7.23 -5.90
CA LYS A 115 -4.01 7.27 -5.30
C LYS A 115 -3.84 8.26 -4.14
N THR A 116 -4.76 9.21 -3.98
CA THR A 116 -4.76 10.12 -2.83
C THR A 116 -5.25 9.45 -1.54
N GLU A 117 -5.97 8.32 -1.66
CA GLU A 117 -6.41 7.49 -0.55
C GLU A 117 -5.44 6.33 -0.36
N ILE A 118 -4.62 6.38 0.68
CA ILE A 118 -3.58 5.37 0.91
C ILE A 118 -4.19 4.13 1.56
N ASN A 119 -4.63 3.20 0.72
CA ASN A 119 -5.08 1.88 1.16
C ASN A 119 -3.96 0.86 0.94
N THR A 120 -3.57 0.13 1.99
CA THR A 120 -2.55 -0.93 1.93
C THR A 120 -3.11 -2.33 2.18
N ILE A 121 -4.31 -2.42 2.75
CA ILE A 121 -5.01 -3.68 2.99
C ILE A 121 -5.81 -4.05 1.75
N TYR A 122 -5.52 -5.23 1.20
CA TYR A 122 -6.10 -5.72 -0.05
C TYR A 122 -6.67 -7.12 0.10
N ILE A 123 -7.91 -7.30 -0.36
CA ILE A 123 -8.56 -8.61 -0.46
C ILE A 123 -8.57 -9.02 -1.94
N PRO A 124 -7.91 -10.13 -2.34
CA PRO A 124 -7.72 -10.52 -3.74
C PRO A 124 -8.97 -11.15 -4.38
N TRP A 125 -10.15 -10.67 -4.03
CA TRP A 125 -11.43 -11.10 -4.57
C TRP A 125 -12.23 -9.92 -5.10
N GLU A 126 -13.07 -10.16 -6.08
CA GLU A 126 -14.06 -9.19 -6.54
C GLU A 126 -15.22 -9.16 -5.55
N TYR A 127 -15.56 -7.97 -5.11
CA TYR A 127 -16.79 -7.78 -4.35
C TYR A 127 -17.98 -7.77 -5.31
N ASN A 128 -18.99 -8.59 -4.99
CA ASN A 128 -20.27 -8.59 -5.68
C ASN A 128 -21.34 -8.11 -4.68
N PRO A 129 -22.05 -6.99 -4.96
CA PRO A 129 -23.12 -6.51 -4.09
C PRO A 129 -24.33 -7.44 -4.06
N ASP A 130 -24.52 -8.26 -5.10
CA ASP A 130 -25.61 -9.24 -5.12
C ASP A 130 -25.25 -10.41 -4.21
N PRO A 131 -26.08 -10.71 -3.20
CA PRO A 131 -25.76 -11.78 -2.26
C PRO A 131 -25.74 -13.13 -2.99
N VAL A 132 -24.57 -13.73 -3.03
CA VAL A 132 -24.43 -15.10 -3.53
C VAL A 132 -24.73 -16.06 -2.39
N TYR A 133 -25.88 -16.72 -2.47
CA TYR A 133 -26.22 -17.78 -1.52
C TYR A 133 -25.20 -18.91 -1.63
N SER A 134 -24.57 -19.25 -0.51
CA SER A 134 -23.65 -20.37 -0.42
C SER A 134 -24.17 -21.42 0.56
N PRO A 135 -24.84 -22.47 0.04
CA PRO A 135 -25.36 -23.56 0.88
C PRO A 135 -24.31 -24.18 1.80
N ARG A 136 -23.06 -24.23 1.31
CA ARG A 136 -21.92 -24.81 2.03
C ARG A 136 -21.52 -23.99 3.27
N ILE A 137 -21.62 -22.67 3.19
CA ILE A 137 -21.34 -21.79 4.33
C ILE A 137 -22.46 -21.94 5.36
N ASP A 138 -23.70 -21.98 4.91
CA ASP A 138 -24.86 -22.14 5.80
C ASP A 138 -24.86 -23.48 6.51
N GLU A 139 -24.52 -24.58 5.82
CA GLU A 139 -24.37 -25.88 6.45
C GLU A 139 -23.26 -25.90 7.48
N PHE A 140 -22.12 -25.33 7.15
CA PHE A 140 -20.99 -25.19 8.09
C PHE A 140 -21.41 -24.41 9.33
N MET A 141 -22.05 -23.26 9.17
CA MET A 141 -22.53 -22.43 10.28
C MET A 141 -23.56 -23.19 11.15
N LYS A 142 -24.49 -23.90 10.54
CA LYS A 142 -25.45 -24.75 11.26
C LYS A 142 -24.77 -25.85 12.07
N GLN A 143 -23.75 -26.50 11.49
CA GLN A 143 -22.99 -27.55 12.17
C GLN A 143 -22.28 -27.06 13.42
N ILE A 144 -21.52 -25.94 13.32
CA ILE A 144 -20.73 -25.42 14.44
C ILE A 144 -21.58 -24.77 15.53
N THR A 145 -22.77 -24.30 15.20
CA THR A 145 -23.70 -23.65 16.16
C THR A 145 -24.80 -24.57 16.67
N GLY A 146 -24.91 -25.81 16.14
CA GLY A 146 -26.01 -26.69 16.41
C GLY A 146 -27.36 -26.16 15.90
N GLY A 147 -27.34 -25.27 14.91
CA GLY A 147 -28.54 -24.64 14.34
C GLY A 147 -29.08 -23.45 15.15
N ASP A 148 -28.36 -23.00 16.17
CA ASP A 148 -28.71 -21.82 16.98
C ASP A 148 -28.54 -20.53 16.17
N ILE A 149 -29.66 -19.90 15.83
CA ILE A 149 -29.71 -18.71 14.97
C ILE A 149 -28.96 -17.55 15.61
N ILE A 150 -29.04 -17.34 16.93
CA ILE A 150 -28.40 -16.24 17.63
C ILE A 150 -26.87 -16.40 17.56
N LYS A 151 -26.38 -17.64 17.74
CA LYS A 151 -24.95 -17.92 17.59
C LYS A 151 -24.49 -17.75 16.14
N MET A 152 -25.29 -18.12 15.17
CA MET A 152 -24.97 -17.91 13.74
C MET A 152 -24.83 -16.42 13.43
N GLU A 153 -25.79 -15.60 13.83
CA GLU A 153 -25.74 -14.14 13.65
C GLU A 153 -24.53 -13.53 14.33
N PHE A 154 -24.22 -13.96 15.54
CA PHE A 154 -23.03 -13.51 16.28
C PHE A 154 -21.73 -13.85 15.52
N LEU A 155 -21.60 -15.04 14.96
CA LEU A 155 -20.43 -15.42 14.16
C LEU A 155 -20.31 -14.59 12.86
N TYR A 156 -21.42 -14.29 12.20
CA TYR A 156 -21.41 -13.39 11.04
C TYR A 156 -21.00 -11.96 11.42
N GLN A 157 -21.45 -11.45 12.57
CA GLN A 157 -21.03 -10.16 13.09
C GLN A 157 -19.53 -10.12 13.40
N ILE A 158 -18.98 -11.20 13.99
CA ILE A 158 -17.52 -11.32 14.21
C ILE A 158 -16.77 -11.30 12.87
N ALA A 159 -17.22 -12.07 11.89
CA ALA A 159 -16.60 -12.09 10.57
C ALA A 159 -16.62 -10.71 9.90
N GLY A 160 -17.74 -9.99 9.99
CA GLY A 160 -17.84 -8.60 9.52
C GLY A 160 -16.91 -7.65 10.26
N TYR A 161 -16.80 -7.81 11.58
CA TYR A 161 -15.88 -7.01 12.39
C TYR A 161 -14.40 -7.22 12.00
N CYS A 162 -14.02 -8.44 11.62
CA CYS A 162 -12.66 -8.74 11.16
C CYS A 162 -12.30 -8.04 9.83
N LEU A 163 -13.26 -7.52 9.08
CA LEU A 163 -13.00 -6.72 7.88
C LEU A 163 -12.61 -5.28 8.19
N LEU A 164 -12.83 -4.79 9.42
CA LEU A 164 -12.49 -3.43 9.80
C LEU A 164 -10.98 -3.28 9.97
N LYS A 165 -10.43 -2.21 9.39
CA LYS A 165 -8.98 -1.91 9.49
C LYS A 165 -8.52 -1.48 10.88
N LYS A 166 -9.44 -1.08 11.74
CA LYS A 166 -9.17 -0.60 13.10
C LYS A 166 -10.03 -1.35 14.10
N ASN A 167 -9.46 -1.66 15.25
CA ASN A 167 -10.22 -2.18 16.38
C ASN A 167 -10.98 -1.03 17.05
N LEU A 168 -12.19 -0.75 16.56
CA LEU A 168 -13.01 0.37 17.03
C LEU A 168 -13.51 0.20 18.46
N PHE A 169 -13.67 -1.03 18.92
CA PHE A 169 -14.33 -1.33 20.20
C PHE A 169 -13.41 -2.01 21.21
N GLN A 170 -12.16 -2.28 20.89
CA GLN A 170 -11.19 -2.97 21.76
C GLN A 170 -11.78 -4.23 22.43
N LYS A 171 -12.60 -4.98 21.69
CA LYS A 171 -13.22 -6.22 22.17
C LYS A 171 -12.40 -7.43 21.75
N PHE A 172 -12.27 -8.37 22.67
CA PHE A 172 -11.75 -9.72 22.41
C PHE A 172 -12.94 -10.68 22.37
N PHE A 173 -12.93 -11.63 21.44
CA PHE A 173 -13.95 -12.63 21.27
C PHE A 173 -13.45 -14.01 21.63
#